data_480bd1bb148994795801cb13c63e2d20
#
_entry.id   480bd1bb148994795801cb13c63e2d20
#
_cell.length_a   1.000
_cell.length_b   1.000
_cell.length_c   1.000
_cell.angle_alpha   90.00
_cell.angle_beta   90.00
_cell.angle_gamma   90.00
#
_symmetry.space_group_name_H-M   'P 1'
#
loop_
_entity.id
_entity.type
_entity.pdbx_description
1 polymer ?
#
loop_
_entity_poly.entity_id
_entity_poly.type
_entity_poly.pdbx_seq_one_letter_code
_entity_poly.pdbx_strand_id
1 'polypeptide(L)'
;MLTCTLQIHGLVFLFKWRPGESDSQRAEDPASVPGVYFPAQVIGNACATQAILGVLMNAEGVELGDDLANLKEFTRDFPPDLKGLAISNCEGIRRAHNSFARPEPILGEERAARGDDDVFHFISYVPVDGVLWELDGLQPGPVRLGQCGPPDSAGAAGEAARGGAGTGTGGVSWVDAARPHIQERIARYSQSEIRFNLLAVIRSRLQGLQKRLDVARGRAGAVERALEGGAGQEEGLPESRPELEALRAEAVQEVAAATAALEAEQAKRRAWHDENVRRRHNYIPFLFNFLKTLAEKKQLKPLIERARELQQAP
;
A
#
# COMPACT_ATOMS: atom_id res chain seq x y z
N MET A 1 -18.78 -19.98 1.07
CA MET A 1 -18.03 -18.79 1.60
C MET A 1 -16.92 -18.46 0.65
N LEU A 2 -17.07 -17.43 -0.17
CA LEU A 2 -15.96 -16.87 -0.96
C LEU A 2 -15.10 -16.04 -0.02
N THR A 3 -14.08 -16.67 0.57
CA THR A 3 -13.00 -15.96 1.25
C THR A 3 -12.35 -15.03 0.24
N CYS A 4 -12.57 -13.73 0.38
CA CYS A 4 -11.86 -12.73 -0.41
C CYS A 4 -10.38 -12.79 0.02
N THR A 5 -9.62 -13.65 -0.63
CA THR A 5 -8.17 -13.77 -0.43
C THR A 5 -7.56 -12.42 -0.80
N LEU A 6 -6.93 -11.79 0.17
CA LEU A 6 -6.30 -10.49 -0.01
C LEU A 6 -5.07 -10.69 -0.90
N GLN A 7 -5.16 -10.35 -2.18
CA GLN A 7 -4.02 -10.42 -3.08
C GLN A 7 -3.04 -9.30 -2.73
N ILE A 8 -1.85 -9.67 -2.28
CA ILE A 8 -0.76 -8.74 -1.93
C ILE A 8 0.23 -8.74 -3.09
N HIS A 9 0.50 -7.57 -3.67
CA HIS A 9 1.42 -7.39 -4.78
C HIS A 9 2.86 -7.14 -4.33
N GLY A 10 3.04 -6.56 -3.16
CA GLY A 10 4.34 -6.27 -2.58
C GLY A 10 4.21 -5.62 -1.21
N LEU A 11 5.33 -5.52 -0.51
CA LEU A 11 5.43 -4.86 0.78
C LEU A 11 6.34 -3.63 0.67
N VAL A 12 6.00 -2.58 1.40
CA VAL A 12 6.82 -1.37 1.54
C VAL A 12 7.19 -1.23 3.00
N PHE A 13 8.49 -1.18 3.29
CA PHE A 13 9.02 -1.14 4.64
C PHE A 13 9.71 0.19 4.89
N LEU A 14 9.33 0.87 5.97
CA LEU A 14 9.91 2.11 6.47
C LEU A 14 10.79 1.82 7.69
N PHE A 15 12.01 2.35 7.68
CA PHE A 15 12.93 2.27 8.80
C PHE A 15 13.78 3.53 8.91
N LYS A 16 14.43 3.74 10.07
CA LYS A 16 15.40 4.83 10.25
C LYS A 16 16.68 4.48 9.50
N TRP A 17 17.04 5.33 8.54
CA TRP A 17 18.26 5.13 7.75
C TRP A 17 19.49 5.55 8.52
N ARG A 18 20.60 4.78 8.37
CA ARG A 18 21.89 5.09 8.95
C ARG A 18 22.97 5.07 7.87
N PRO A 19 23.84 6.09 7.79
CA PRO A 19 24.96 6.07 6.85
C PRO A 19 25.88 4.87 7.12
N GLY A 20 26.28 4.16 6.03
CA GLY A 20 27.20 3.03 6.12
C GLY A 20 26.55 1.66 6.35
N GLU A 21 25.27 1.57 6.61
CA GLU A 21 24.52 0.30 6.70
C GLU A 21 23.95 -0.08 5.32
N SER A 22 24.81 -0.23 4.33
CA SER A 22 24.42 -0.62 2.98
C SER A 22 24.68 -2.12 2.77
N ASP A 23 23.65 -2.86 2.37
CA ASP A 23 23.77 -4.26 1.91
C ASP A 23 24.31 -4.34 0.46
N SER A 24 25.06 -3.34 -0.01
CA SER A 24 25.54 -3.21 -1.40
C SER A 24 26.33 -4.43 -1.90
N GLN A 25 26.96 -5.19 -1.00
CA GLN A 25 27.66 -6.43 -1.35
C GLN A 25 26.72 -7.58 -1.75
N ARG A 26 25.41 -7.47 -1.48
CA ARG A 26 24.39 -8.47 -1.80
C ARG A 26 23.57 -8.11 -3.04
N ALA A 27 23.76 -6.90 -3.57
CA ALA A 27 23.04 -6.43 -4.75
C ALA A 27 23.50 -7.18 -6.00
N GLU A 28 22.56 -7.66 -6.80
CA GLU A 28 22.84 -8.28 -8.10
C GLU A 28 22.97 -7.20 -9.18
N ASP A 29 23.76 -7.49 -10.21
CA ASP A 29 23.84 -6.63 -11.39
C ASP A 29 22.44 -6.58 -12.06
N PRO A 30 21.82 -5.41 -12.20
CA PRO A 30 20.53 -5.28 -12.84
C PRO A 30 20.47 -5.84 -14.26
N ALA A 31 21.60 -5.85 -14.98
CA ALA A 31 21.70 -6.44 -16.31
C ALA A 31 21.57 -7.97 -16.29
N SER A 32 21.92 -8.63 -15.17
CA SER A 32 21.79 -10.07 -14.99
C SER A 32 20.38 -10.53 -14.63
N VAL A 33 19.50 -9.61 -14.25
CA VAL A 33 18.12 -9.88 -13.81
C VAL A 33 17.08 -9.03 -14.59
N PRO A 34 16.98 -9.18 -15.90
CA PRO A 34 16.19 -8.31 -16.77
C PRO A 34 14.69 -8.34 -16.47
N GLY A 35 14.19 -9.38 -15.77
CA GLY A 35 12.80 -9.49 -15.32
C GLY A 35 12.44 -8.55 -14.18
N VAL A 36 13.42 -8.00 -13.47
CA VAL A 36 13.20 -7.10 -12.32
C VAL A 36 13.30 -5.64 -12.76
N TYR A 37 12.22 -4.90 -12.67
CA TYR A 37 12.23 -3.45 -12.90
C TYR A 37 12.84 -2.74 -11.68
N PHE A 38 14.08 -2.31 -11.82
CA PHE A 38 14.84 -1.67 -10.75
C PHE A 38 15.34 -0.28 -11.20
N PRO A 39 14.73 0.83 -10.76
CA PRO A 39 15.24 2.17 -10.97
C PRO A 39 16.08 2.63 -9.78
N ALA A 40 17.21 3.30 -10.03
CA ALA A 40 17.98 3.96 -8.97
C ALA A 40 17.25 5.21 -8.46
N GLN A 41 17.41 5.52 -7.19
CA GLN A 41 16.86 6.73 -6.60
C GLN A 41 17.77 7.94 -6.90
N VAL A 42 17.32 8.80 -7.79
CA VAL A 42 18.08 10.01 -8.18
C VAL A 42 17.63 11.27 -7.42
N ILE A 43 16.49 11.21 -6.72
CA ILE A 43 15.93 12.33 -5.94
C ILE A 43 15.89 11.94 -4.47
N GLY A 44 16.51 12.74 -3.59
CA GLY A 44 16.72 12.42 -2.17
C GLY A 44 15.45 12.21 -1.35
N ASN A 45 14.34 12.87 -1.69
CA ASN A 45 13.07 12.77 -0.95
C ASN A 45 12.00 11.87 -1.61
N ALA A 46 12.37 11.10 -2.64
CA ALA A 46 11.43 10.28 -3.42
C ALA A 46 11.40 8.81 -3.02
N CYS A 47 12.06 8.39 -1.93
CA CYS A 47 12.17 6.99 -1.53
C CYS A 47 10.81 6.27 -1.38
N ALA A 48 9.80 6.93 -0.81
CA ALA A 48 8.45 6.35 -0.70
C ALA A 48 7.81 6.13 -2.08
N THR A 49 7.91 7.10 -2.99
CA THR A 49 7.43 6.98 -4.36
C THR A 49 8.18 5.88 -5.11
N GLN A 50 9.49 5.83 -4.94
CA GLN A 50 10.35 4.81 -5.51
C GLN A 50 9.96 3.41 -5.05
N ALA A 51 9.73 3.22 -3.74
CA ALA A 51 9.32 1.94 -3.18
C ALA A 51 7.92 1.50 -3.70
N ILE A 52 6.97 2.43 -3.82
CA ILE A 52 5.65 2.13 -4.40
C ILE A 52 5.78 1.75 -5.87
N LEU A 53 6.56 2.49 -6.66
CA LEU A 53 6.80 2.17 -8.07
C LEU A 53 7.55 0.85 -8.24
N GLY A 54 8.49 0.54 -7.33
CA GLY A 54 9.15 -0.75 -7.26
C GLY A 54 8.17 -1.92 -7.14
N VAL A 55 7.10 -1.77 -6.34
CA VAL A 55 6.03 -2.77 -6.28
C VAL A 55 5.20 -2.76 -7.57
N LEU A 56 4.67 -1.62 -7.98
CA LEU A 56 3.71 -1.54 -9.09
C LEU A 56 4.31 -1.99 -10.43
N MET A 57 5.54 -1.60 -10.71
CA MET A 57 6.23 -1.93 -11.96
C MET A 57 6.65 -3.41 -12.05
N ASN A 58 6.73 -4.11 -10.91
CA ASN A 58 7.06 -5.53 -10.85
C ASN A 58 5.84 -6.44 -10.61
N ALA A 59 4.70 -5.87 -10.21
CA ALA A 59 3.51 -6.65 -9.92
C ALA A 59 2.84 -7.16 -11.19
N GLU A 60 2.51 -8.45 -11.22
CA GLU A 60 1.70 -9.04 -12.28
C GLU A 60 0.21 -8.72 -12.09
N GLY A 61 -0.50 -8.55 -13.20
CA GLY A 61 -1.95 -8.37 -13.20
C GLY A 61 -2.44 -7.04 -12.61
N VAL A 62 -1.53 -6.06 -12.41
CA VAL A 62 -1.88 -4.69 -12.02
C VAL A 62 -2.03 -3.83 -13.26
N GLU A 63 -3.18 -3.20 -13.41
CA GLU A 63 -3.42 -2.18 -14.43
C GLU A 63 -2.71 -0.87 -14.03
N LEU A 64 -1.62 -0.57 -14.72
CA LEU A 64 -0.78 0.60 -14.43
C LEU A 64 -1.37 1.92 -14.96
N GLY A 65 -2.34 1.86 -15.87
CA GLY A 65 -2.77 3.01 -16.66
C GLY A 65 -1.73 3.42 -17.70
N ASP A 66 -2.12 4.32 -18.62
CA ASP A 66 -1.31 4.65 -19.79
C ASP A 66 0.05 5.27 -19.43
N ASP A 67 0.07 6.21 -18.48
CA ASP A 67 1.30 6.92 -18.12
C ASP A 67 2.39 5.98 -17.59
N LEU A 68 2.05 5.09 -16.64
CA LEU A 68 3.02 4.17 -16.05
C LEU A 68 3.34 3.00 -16.98
N ALA A 69 2.37 2.52 -17.77
CA ALA A 69 2.60 1.46 -18.74
C ALA A 69 3.57 1.94 -19.84
N ASN A 70 3.35 3.13 -20.39
CA ASN A 70 4.24 3.75 -21.37
C ASN A 70 5.64 4.01 -20.78
N LEU A 71 5.72 4.49 -19.53
CA LEU A 71 6.99 4.72 -18.87
C LEU A 71 7.76 3.41 -18.67
N LYS A 72 7.10 2.35 -18.22
CA LYS A 72 7.70 1.02 -18.02
C LYS A 72 8.25 0.48 -19.35
N GLU A 73 7.46 0.55 -20.41
CA GLU A 73 7.86 0.09 -21.74
C GLU A 73 9.02 0.91 -22.29
N PHE A 74 8.94 2.24 -22.26
CA PHE A 74 9.98 3.14 -22.73
C PHE A 74 11.32 2.94 -22.02
N THR A 75 11.28 2.66 -20.72
CA THR A 75 12.49 2.51 -19.90
C THR A 75 12.94 1.06 -19.72
N ARG A 76 12.33 0.10 -20.40
CA ARG A 76 12.58 -1.35 -20.22
C ARG A 76 14.08 -1.66 -20.21
N ASP A 77 14.78 -1.21 -21.25
CA ASP A 77 16.18 -1.53 -21.48
C ASP A 77 17.16 -0.48 -20.92
N PHE A 78 16.65 0.49 -20.16
CA PHE A 78 17.50 1.53 -19.57
C PHE A 78 18.25 0.98 -18.34
N PRO A 79 19.49 1.46 -18.11
CA PRO A 79 20.17 1.22 -16.84
C PRO A 79 19.41 1.89 -15.67
N PRO A 80 19.64 1.46 -14.42
CA PRO A 80 18.91 1.94 -13.24
C PRO A 80 18.87 3.46 -13.09
N ASP A 81 19.99 4.14 -13.34
CA ASP A 81 20.08 5.59 -13.22
C ASP A 81 19.19 6.31 -14.23
N LEU A 82 19.16 5.84 -15.48
CA LEU A 82 18.29 6.40 -16.51
C LEU A 82 16.82 6.07 -16.26
N LYS A 83 16.51 4.89 -15.71
CA LYS A 83 15.14 4.58 -15.23
C LYS A 83 14.71 5.57 -14.13
N GLY A 84 15.57 5.82 -13.15
CA GLY A 84 15.33 6.78 -12.08
C GLY A 84 15.15 8.21 -12.59
N LEU A 85 15.97 8.62 -13.54
CA LEU A 85 15.85 9.93 -14.19
C LEU A 85 14.53 10.05 -14.99
N ALA A 86 14.13 9.03 -15.73
CA ALA A 86 12.87 9.02 -16.45
C ALA A 86 11.66 9.12 -15.50
N ILE A 87 11.68 8.41 -14.37
CA ILE A 87 10.67 8.52 -13.31
C ILE A 87 10.60 9.96 -12.78
N SER A 88 11.75 10.60 -12.51
CA SER A 88 11.80 11.95 -11.97
C SER A 88 11.27 13.00 -12.93
N ASN A 89 11.34 12.74 -14.24
CA ASN A 89 10.84 13.60 -15.30
C ASN A 89 9.38 13.30 -15.69
N CYS A 90 8.78 12.23 -15.17
CA CYS A 90 7.37 11.92 -15.43
C CYS A 90 6.47 12.90 -14.68
N GLU A 91 5.77 13.76 -15.43
CA GLU A 91 4.90 14.79 -14.86
C GLU A 91 3.76 14.21 -14.01
N GLY A 92 3.17 13.09 -14.41
CA GLY A 92 2.12 12.38 -13.66
C GLY A 92 2.60 11.95 -12.27
N ILE A 93 3.79 11.32 -12.21
CA ILE A 93 4.41 10.89 -10.96
C ILE A 93 4.77 12.10 -10.09
N ARG A 94 5.42 13.12 -10.66
CA ARG A 94 5.80 14.34 -9.95
C ARG A 94 4.59 15.07 -9.37
N ARG A 95 3.51 15.18 -10.12
CA ARG A 95 2.25 15.79 -9.67
C ARG A 95 1.61 14.98 -8.54
N ALA A 96 1.58 13.65 -8.66
CA ALA A 96 1.09 12.77 -7.62
C ALA A 96 1.94 12.89 -6.34
N HIS A 97 3.27 12.81 -6.45
CA HIS A 97 4.21 12.97 -5.34
C HIS A 97 4.00 14.31 -4.61
N ASN A 98 4.04 15.42 -5.36
CA ASN A 98 3.87 16.76 -4.80
C ASN A 98 2.46 16.98 -4.22
N SER A 99 1.47 16.22 -4.68
CA SER A 99 0.11 16.31 -4.15
C SER A 99 0.00 15.91 -2.68
N PHE A 100 0.96 15.19 -2.13
CA PHE A 100 1.03 14.81 -0.73
C PHE A 100 1.95 15.72 0.11
N ALA A 101 2.69 16.63 -0.54
CA ALA A 101 3.54 17.58 0.16
C ALA A 101 2.69 18.52 1.03
N ARG A 102 3.17 18.80 2.23
CA ARG A 102 2.59 19.86 3.07
C ARG A 102 3.08 21.19 2.52
N PRO A 103 2.21 22.21 2.35
CA PRO A 103 2.70 23.56 2.12
C PRO A 103 3.51 23.97 3.36
N GLU A 104 4.81 24.18 3.20
CA GLU A 104 5.64 24.73 4.28
C GLU A 104 5.34 26.21 4.41
N PRO A 105 4.69 26.64 5.50
CA PRO A 105 4.23 28.01 5.65
C PRO A 105 5.31 29.00 6.03
N ILE A 106 6.43 28.52 6.50
CA ILE A 106 7.56 29.33 6.92
C ILE A 106 8.77 28.67 6.26
N LEU A 107 9.36 29.35 5.31
CA LEU A 107 10.72 29.08 4.90
C LEU A 107 11.58 29.37 6.13
N GLY A 108 11.68 28.43 7.05
CA GLY A 108 12.75 28.41 8.01
C GLY A 108 14.02 28.44 7.21
N GLU A 109 14.98 29.30 7.59
CA GLU A 109 16.34 29.21 7.12
C GLU A 109 16.67 27.74 6.97
N GLU A 110 17.21 27.33 5.81
CA GLU A 110 17.64 25.95 5.55
C GLU A 110 18.40 25.49 6.78
N ARG A 111 17.70 24.79 7.66
CA ARG A 111 18.39 24.04 8.69
C ARG A 111 19.16 23.00 7.91
N ALA A 112 20.43 23.29 7.68
CA ALA A 112 21.37 22.25 7.32
C ALA A 112 21.08 21.10 8.26
N ALA A 113 20.70 19.95 7.67
CA ALA A 113 20.34 18.77 8.44
C ALA A 113 21.41 18.60 9.52
N ARG A 114 21.04 18.86 10.77
CA ARG A 114 21.95 18.60 11.88
C ARG A 114 22.10 17.09 11.88
N GLY A 115 23.32 16.56 12.01
CA GLY A 115 23.63 15.15 11.89
C GLY A 115 22.84 14.21 12.81
N ASP A 116 21.83 14.72 13.51
CA ASP A 116 20.89 14.02 14.40
C ASP A 116 19.42 14.09 13.87
N ASP A 117 19.19 14.61 12.67
CA ASP A 117 17.86 14.58 12.08
C ASP A 117 17.51 13.13 11.70
N ASP A 118 16.39 12.63 12.25
CA ASP A 118 15.85 11.31 11.99
C ASP A 118 15.50 11.16 10.49
N VAL A 119 16.41 10.62 9.70
CA VAL A 119 16.18 10.33 8.28
C VAL A 119 15.55 8.94 8.17
N PHE A 120 14.36 8.85 7.59
CA PHE A 120 13.68 7.60 7.32
C PHE A 120 13.80 7.24 5.84
N HIS A 121 13.91 5.94 5.57
CA HIS A 121 14.03 5.39 4.23
C HIS A 121 12.99 4.32 3.97
N PHE A 122 12.53 4.23 2.71
CA PHE A 122 11.58 3.25 2.24
C PHE A 122 12.23 2.31 1.25
N ILE A 123 11.99 1.02 1.45
CA ILE A 123 12.35 -0.06 0.51
C ILE A 123 11.13 -0.90 0.20
N SER A 124 11.20 -1.72 -0.83
CA SER A 124 10.11 -2.65 -1.15
C SER A 124 10.59 -4.09 -1.26
N TYR A 125 9.66 -5.02 -0.98
CA TYR A 125 9.80 -6.45 -1.17
C TYR A 125 8.77 -6.90 -2.20
N VAL A 126 9.23 -7.58 -3.25
CA VAL A 126 8.40 -8.01 -4.36
C VAL A 126 8.73 -9.43 -4.79
N PRO A 127 7.72 -10.28 -5.11
CA PRO A 127 7.94 -11.53 -5.80
C PRO A 127 7.99 -11.30 -7.31
N VAL A 128 9.06 -11.74 -7.96
CA VAL A 128 9.19 -11.72 -9.43
C VAL A 128 9.72 -13.08 -9.87
N ASP A 129 9.03 -13.75 -10.79
CA ASP A 129 9.40 -15.04 -11.35
C ASP A 129 9.75 -16.11 -10.30
N GLY A 130 8.97 -16.19 -9.21
CA GLY A 130 9.20 -17.15 -8.14
C GLY A 130 10.39 -16.85 -7.23
N VAL A 131 10.96 -15.66 -7.32
CA VAL A 131 12.05 -15.15 -6.48
C VAL A 131 11.58 -13.93 -5.70
N LEU A 132 11.92 -13.89 -4.42
CA LEU A 132 11.70 -12.72 -3.58
C LEU A 132 12.87 -11.75 -3.71
N TRP A 133 12.55 -10.51 -4.01
CA TRP A 133 13.51 -9.42 -4.18
C TRP A 133 13.27 -8.30 -3.17
N GLU A 134 14.38 -7.74 -2.66
CA GLU A 134 14.39 -6.46 -1.96
C GLU A 134 14.86 -5.38 -2.96
N LEU A 135 14.08 -4.31 -3.07
CA LEU A 135 14.37 -3.19 -3.96
C LEU A 135 14.58 -1.94 -3.11
N ASP A 136 15.82 -1.51 -3.05
CA ASP A 136 16.27 -0.27 -2.42
C ASP A 136 16.95 0.62 -3.46
N GLY A 137 16.33 1.72 -3.82
CA GLY A 137 16.84 2.63 -4.85
C GLY A 137 18.18 3.28 -4.53
N LEU A 138 18.68 3.19 -3.29
CA LEU A 138 20.01 3.65 -2.89
C LEU A 138 21.10 2.57 -3.11
N GLN A 139 20.68 1.33 -3.42
CA GLN A 139 21.61 0.24 -3.74
C GLN A 139 21.98 0.25 -5.24
N PRO A 140 23.11 -0.35 -5.63
CA PRO A 140 23.49 -0.45 -7.04
C PRO A 140 22.60 -1.38 -7.86
N GLY A 141 21.81 -2.25 -7.22
CA GLY A 141 20.93 -3.22 -7.85
C GLY A 141 19.94 -3.88 -6.88
N PRO A 142 19.05 -4.73 -7.39
CA PRO A 142 18.12 -5.48 -6.56
C PRO A 142 18.85 -6.54 -5.72
N VAL A 143 18.34 -6.84 -4.53
CA VAL A 143 18.91 -7.87 -3.64
C VAL A 143 18.02 -9.10 -3.70
N ARG A 144 18.61 -10.25 -4.09
CA ARG A 144 17.93 -11.53 -4.09
C ARG A 144 17.83 -12.08 -2.67
N LEU A 145 16.61 -12.35 -2.20
CA LEU A 145 16.39 -12.89 -0.85
C LEU A 145 16.16 -14.41 -0.84
N GLY A 146 15.63 -14.98 -1.92
CA GLY A 146 15.43 -16.43 -2.03
C GLY A 146 14.30 -16.82 -2.96
N GLN A 147 14.06 -18.12 -3.08
CA GLN A 147 12.92 -18.66 -3.83
C GLN A 147 11.63 -18.50 -3.01
N CYS A 148 10.53 -18.24 -3.69
CA CYS A 148 9.22 -18.12 -3.07
C CYS A 148 8.12 -18.70 -3.95
N GLY A 149 6.94 -18.96 -3.37
CA GLY A 149 5.75 -19.33 -4.13
C GLY A 149 5.15 -18.15 -4.89
N PRO A 150 4.21 -18.43 -5.81
CA PRO A 150 3.55 -17.40 -6.61
C PRO A 150 2.79 -16.39 -5.73
N PRO A 151 2.48 -15.19 -6.27
CA PRO A 151 1.82 -14.11 -5.53
C PRO A 151 0.49 -14.49 -4.88
N ASP A 152 -0.26 -15.41 -5.48
CA ASP A 152 -1.59 -15.83 -5.01
C ASP A 152 -1.57 -16.88 -3.88
N SER A 153 -0.38 -17.36 -3.48
CA SER A 153 -0.26 -18.38 -2.41
C SER A 153 -0.39 -17.82 -0.99
N ALA A 154 -0.56 -16.52 -0.81
CA ALA A 154 -0.67 -15.87 0.50
C ALA A 154 -1.89 -16.29 1.36
N GLY A 155 -2.86 -17.02 0.79
CA GLY A 155 -4.05 -17.51 1.50
C GLY A 155 -4.04 -18.99 1.86
N ALA A 156 -3.11 -19.79 1.32
CA ALA A 156 -3.12 -21.25 1.49
C ALA A 156 -2.36 -21.75 2.75
N ALA A 157 -1.59 -20.89 3.41
CA ALA A 157 -0.74 -21.28 4.54
C ALA A 157 -1.50 -21.54 5.86
N GLY A 158 -2.79 -21.21 5.96
CA GLY A 158 -3.58 -21.41 7.19
C GLY A 158 -4.06 -22.83 7.44
N GLU A 159 -4.17 -23.68 6.42
CA GLU A 159 -4.72 -25.04 6.54
C GLU A 159 -3.69 -26.17 6.38
N ALA A 160 -2.57 -25.92 5.74
CA ALA A 160 -1.56 -26.95 5.47
C ALA A 160 -0.67 -27.33 6.68
N ALA A 161 -0.73 -26.59 7.78
CA ALA A 161 0.10 -26.84 8.96
C ALA A 161 -0.46 -27.93 9.91
N ARG A 162 -1.58 -28.58 9.57
CA ARG A 162 -2.25 -29.57 10.46
C ARG A 162 -2.38 -30.99 9.93
N GLY A 163 -1.68 -31.39 8.88
CA GLY A 163 -1.83 -32.78 8.46
C GLY A 163 -0.92 -33.22 7.32
N GLY A 164 0.02 -34.07 7.63
CA GLY A 164 0.53 -35.09 6.73
C GLY A 164 1.69 -34.70 5.82
N ALA A 165 2.79 -35.43 5.96
CA ALA A 165 3.90 -35.51 5.04
C ALA A 165 3.42 -35.87 3.61
N GLY A 166 3.19 -34.85 2.80
CA GLY A 166 2.94 -35.00 1.37
C GLY A 166 4.06 -34.24 0.62
N THR A 167 4.83 -34.96 -0.17
CA THR A 167 5.86 -34.45 -1.10
C THR A 167 5.21 -33.69 -2.24
N GLY A 168 4.61 -32.54 -1.92
CA GLY A 168 4.12 -31.58 -2.92
C GLY A 168 5.06 -30.38 -2.90
N THR A 169 5.57 -29.95 -4.06
CA THR A 169 6.32 -28.73 -4.30
C THR A 169 5.48 -27.45 -4.07
N GLY A 170 4.78 -27.37 -2.96
CA GLY A 170 4.10 -26.19 -2.47
C GLY A 170 5.14 -25.22 -1.91
N GLY A 171 5.62 -24.29 -2.72
CA GLY A 171 6.56 -23.26 -2.28
C GLY A 171 5.99 -22.47 -1.11
N VAL A 172 6.85 -22.07 -0.19
CA VAL A 172 6.52 -21.16 0.92
C VAL A 172 5.92 -19.88 0.30
N SER A 173 4.79 -19.41 0.86
CA SER A 173 4.20 -18.13 0.45
C SER A 173 5.27 -17.05 0.42
N TRP A 174 5.29 -16.22 -0.60
CA TRP A 174 6.29 -15.16 -0.70
C TRP A 174 6.27 -14.20 0.49
N VAL A 175 5.11 -13.98 1.10
CA VAL A 175 4.99 -13.16 2.32
C VAL A 175 5.67 -13.83 3.51
N ASP A 176 5.53 -15.16 3.64
CA ASP A 176 6.21 -15.92 4.68
C ASP A 176 7.71 -16.00 4.42
N ALA A 177 8.13 -16.05 3.16
CA ALA A 177 9.54 -15.94 2.77
C ALA A 177 10.15 -14.57 3.10
N ALA A 178 9.37 -13.48 2.98
CA ALA A 178 9.81 -12.13 3.32
C ALA A 178 9.94 -11.90 4.83
N ARG A 179 9.15 -12.60 5.64
CA ARG A 179 9.06 -12.41 7.09
C ARG A 179 10.40 -12.46 7.81
N PRO A 180 11.26 -13.48 7.64
CA PRO A 180 12.55 -13.55 8.34
C PRO A 180 13.47 -12.37 7.99
N HIS A 181 13.49 -11.93 6.74
CA HIS A 181 14.31 -10.78 6.30
C HIS A 181 13.87 -9.47 6.94
N ILE A 182 12.54 -9.26 7.02
CA ILE A 182 11.97 -8.10 7.70
C ILE A 182 12.26 -8.15 9.20
N GLN A 183 12.09 -9.33 9.83
CA GLN A 183 12.38 -9.52 11.26
C GLN A 183 13.87 -9.30 11.58
N GLU A 184 14.77 -9.81 10.75
CA GLU A 184 16.21 -9.57 10.89
C GLU A 184 16.53 -8.07 10.81
N ARG A 185 15.94 -7.36 9.86
CA ARG A 185 16.11 -5.91 9.71
C ARG A 185 15.57 -5.16 10.93
N ILE A 186 14.37 -5.51 11.43
CA ILE A 186 13.82 -4.95 12.67
C ILE A 186 14.75 -5.22 13.86
N ALA A 187 15.30 -6.43 13.97
CA ALA A 187 16.18 -6.80 15.08
C ALA A 187 17.49 -5.99 15.10
N ARG A 188 18.04 -5.62 13.94
CA ARG A 188 19.24 -4.75 13.84
C ARG A 188 19.00 -3.37 14.46
N TYR A 189 17.77 -2.85 14.37
CA TYR A 189 17.43 -1.49 14.83
C TYR A 189 16.73 -1.46 16.19
N SER A 190 16.15 -2.58 16.64
CA SER A 190 15.25 -2.63 17.80
C SER A 190 15.87 -2.17 19.13
N GLN A 191 17.19 -2.17 19.28
CA GLN A 191 17.87 -1.68 20.47
C GLN A 191 17.92 -0.14 20.58
N SER A 192 17.77 0.56 19.47
CA SER A 192 17.94 2.02 19.39
C SER A 192 16.80 2.76 18.73
N GLU A 193 15.90 2.05 18.05
CA GLU A 193 14.79 2.65 17.30
C GLU A 193 13.62 1.66 17.20
N ILE A 194 12.43 2.13 17.52
CA ILE A 194 11.18 1.35 17.48
C ILE A 194 10.22 1.84 16.38
N ARG A 195 10.60 2.86 15.63
CA ARG A 195 9.76 3.47 14.59
C ARG A 195 9.94 2.77 13.26
N PHE A 196 9.20 1.69 13.08
CA PHE A 196 9.08 0.96 11.81
C PHE A 196 7.66 1.06 11.29
N ASN A 197 7.51 0.94 9.99
CA ASN A 197 6.20 0.74 9.37
C ASN A 197 6.30 -0.26 8.24
N LEU A 198 5.34 -1.20 8.17
CA LEU A 198 5.21 -2.17 7.10
C LEU A 198 3.85 -1.98 6.45
N LEU A 199 3.85 -1.66 5.18
CA LEU A 199 2.67 -1.43 4.36
C LEU A 199 2.58 -2.52 3.30
N ALA A 200 1.38 -3.01 3.04
CA ALA A 200 1.11 -3.93 1.94
C ALA A 200 0.42 -3.19 0.78
N VAL A 201 0.96 -3.36 -0.43
CA VAL A 201 0.28 -2.97 -1.66
C VAL A 201 -0.63 -4.12 -2.07
N ILE A 202 -1.92 -3.89 -2.00
CA ILE A 202 -2.94 -4.93 -2.19
C ILE A 202 -3.84 -4.60 -3.37
N ARG A 203 -4.47 -5.65 -3.93
CA ARG A 203 -5.53 -5.46 -4.92
C ARG A 203 -6.63 -4.54 -4.38
N SER A 204 -7.21 -3.72 -5.25
CA SER A 204 -8.27 -2.80 -4.85
C SER A 204 -9.46 -3.54 -4.23
N ARG A 205 -9.69 -3.33 -2.93
CA ARG A 205 -10.83 -3.92 -2.23
C ARG A 205 -12.16 -3.43 -2.78
N LEU A 206 -12.20 -2.21 -3.30
CA LEU A 206 -13.41 -1.62 -3.88
C LEU A 206 -13.93 -2.43 -5.07
N GLN A 207 -13.04 -2.80 -6.00
CA GLN A 207 -13.41 -3.62 -7.15
C GLN A 207 -13.88 -5.02 -6.75
N GLY A 208 -13.19 -5.64 -5.78
CA GLY A 208 -13.59 -6.95 -5.25
C GLY A 208 -14.97 -6.92 -4.56
N LEU A 209 -15.22 -5.88 -3.77
CA LEU A 209 -16.51 -5.69 -3.08
C LEU A 209 -17.64 -5.37 -4.07
N GLN A 210 -17.37 -4.56 -5.09
CA GLN A 210 -18.34 -4.29 -6.15
C GLN A 210 -18.71 -5.57 -6.89
N LYS A 211 -17.73 -6.35 -7.33
CA LYS A 211 -17.95 -7.64 -7.99
C LYS A 211 -18.74 -8.61 -7.11
N ARG A 212 -18.42 -8.67 -5.80
CA ARG A 212 -19.16 -9.50 -4.84
C ARG A 212 -20.63 -9.06 -4.73
N LEU A 213 -20.89 -7.76 -4.69
CA LEU A 213 -22.24 -7.23 -4.65
C LEU A 213 -23.03 -7.57 -5.93
N ASP A 214 -22.39 -7.46 -7.09
CA ASP A 214 -23.01 -7.77 -8.37
C ASP A 214 -23.37 -9.27 -8.46
N VAL A 215 -22.48 -10.15 -8.00
CA VAL A 215 -22.75 -11.60 -7.91
C VAL A 215 -23.88 -11.90 -6.93
N ALA A 216 -23.88 -11.28 -5.74
CA ALA A 216 -24.94 -11.48 -4.74
C ALA A 216 -26.30 -11.02 -5.27
N ARG A 217 -26.34 -9.87 -5.96
CA ARG A 217 -27.58 -9.37 -6.61
C ARG A 217 -28.06 -10.28 -7.72
N GLY A 218 -27.14 -10.81 -8.55
CA GLY A 218 -27.46 -11.77 -9.59
C GLY A 218 -28.12 -13.02 -9.01
N ARG A 219 -27.52 -13.57 -7.93
CA ARG A 219 -28.06 -14.76 -7.21
C ARG A 219 -29.44 -14.46 -6.60
N ALA A 220 -29.62 -13.32 -5.94
CA ALA A 220 -30.90 -12.92 -5.38
C ALA A 220 -31.99 -12.81 -6.48
N GLY A 221 -31.66 -12.18 -7.61
CA GLY A 221 -32.56 -12.07 -8.75
C GLY A 221 -32.92 -13.42 -9.39
N ALA A 222 -31.99 -14.38 -9.45
CA ALA A 222 -32.25 -15.72 -9.93
C ALA A 222 -33.26 -16.45 -9.03
N VAL A 223 -33.07 -16.40 -7.71
CA VAL A 223 -33.98 -17.02 -6.73
C VAL A 223 -35.37 -16.37 -6.78
N GLU A 224 -35.46 -15.05 -6.93
CA GLU A 224 -36.73 -14.34 -7.06
C GLU A 224 -37.51 -14.77 -8.30
N ARG A 225 -36.85 -14.86 -9.47
CA ARG A 225 -37.47 -15.38 -10.71
C ARG A 225 -37.94 -16.84 -10.57
N ALA A 226 -37.19 -17.67 -9.87
CA ALA A 226 -37.61 -19.06 -9.62
C ALA A 226 -38.86 -19.14 -8.71
N LEU A 227 -38.98 -18.25 -7.73
CA LEU A 227 -40.14 -18.16 -6.85
C LEU A 227 -41.40 -17.63 -7.58
N GLU A 228 -41.24 -16.74 -8.54
CA GLU A 228 -42.31 -16.18 -9.35
C GLU A 228 -42.84 -17.16 -10.43
N GLY A 229 -42.25 -18.36 -10.56
CA GLY A 229 -42.67 -19.37 -11.51
C GLY A 229 -42.28 -19.07 -12.95
N GLY A 230 -41.25 -18.27 -13.17
CA GLY A 230 -40.66 -18.00 -14.48
C GLY A 230 -40.16 -19.28 -15.13
N ALA A 231 -40.67 -19.58 -16.33
CA ALA A 231 -40.25 -20.75 -17.13
C ALA A 231 -38.79 -20.65 -17.54
N GLY A 232 -37.95 -21.28 -16.81
CA GLY A 232 -36.52 -21.45 -17.04
C GLY A 232 -35.90 -21.94 -15.74
N GLN A 233 -35.85 -23.27 -15.56
CA GLN A 233 -35.06 -23.87 -14.47
C GLN A 233 -33.64 -23.34 -14.61
N GLU A 234 -33.28 -22.36 -13.78
CA GLU A 234 -31.88 -21.97 -13.66
C GLU A 234 -31.14 -23.17 -13.06
N GLU A 235 -30.20 -23.72 -13.81
CA GLU A 235 -29.43 -24.90 -13.47
C GLU A 235 -28.81 -24.73 -12.07
N GLY A 236 -29.19 -25.59 -11.09
CA GLY A 236 -28.64 -25.59 -9.75
C GLY A 236 -29.48 -24.94 -8.65
N LEU A 237 -30.71 -24.47 -8.94
CA LEU A 237 -31.64 -24.03 -7.89
C LEU A 237 -32.55 -25.18 -7.43
N PRO A 238 -32.96 -25.23 -6.14
CA PRO A 238 -33.91 -26.21 -5.65
C PRO A 238 -35.30 -26.05 -6.33
N GLU A 239 -36.01 -27.17 -6.49
CA GLU A 239 -37.38 -27.16 -7.01
C GLU A 239 -38.43 -26.88 -5.93
N SER A 240 -38.07 -27.09 -4.66
CA SER A 240 -38.94 -26.93 -3.50
C SER A 240 -39.10 -25.48 -3.10
N ARG A 241 -40.36 -25.01 -3.04
CA ARG A 241 -40.68 -23.65 -2.63
C ARG A 241 -40.11 -23.25 -1.25
N PRO A 242 -40.20 -24.09 -0.20
CA PRO A 242 -39.61 -23.77 1.09
C PRO A 242 -38.09 -23.61 1.04
N GLU A 243 -37.39 -24.40 0.23
CA GLU A 243 -35.93 -24.26 0.03
C GLU A 243 -35.56 -23.02 -0.73
N LEU A 244 -36.38 -22.62 -1.74
CA LEU A 244 -36.21 -21.34 -2.45
C LEU A 244 -36.44 -20.15 -1.52
N GLU A 245 -37.45 -20.21 -0.62
CA GLU A 245 -37.68 -19.14 0.36
C GLU A 245 -36.52 -19.01 1.36
N ALA A 246 -35.95 -20.13 1.81
CA ALA A 246 -34.75 -20.13 2.65
C ALA A 246 -33.55 -19.52 1.89
N LEU A 247 -33.33 -19.93 0.63
CA LEU A 247 -32.26 -19.43 -0.20
C LEU A 247 -32.42 -17.92 -0.51
N ARG A 248 -33.66 -17.45 -0.67
CA ARG A 248 -33.97 -16.03 -0.80
C ARG A 248 -33.54 -15.24 0.43
N ALA A 249 -33.86 -15.73 1.64
CA ALA A 249 -33.48 -15.09 2.89
C ALA A 249 -31.96 -14.98 3.01
N GLU A 250 -31.21 -16.04 2.66
CA GLU A 250 -29.75 -16.02 2.61
C GLU A 250 -29.21 -15.02 1.59
N ALA A 251 -29.77 -15.01 0.37
CA ALA A 251 -29.33 -14.10 -0.69
C ALA A 251 -29.58 -12.63 -0.32
N VAL A 252 -30.69 -12.31 0.32
CA VAL A 252 -30.99 -10.96 0.82
C VAL A 252 -29.96 -10.55 1.88
N GLN A 253 -29.61 -11.44 2.81
CA GLN A 253 -28.57 -11.17 3.81
C GLN A 253 -27.20 -10.97 3.16
N GLU A 254 -26.87 -11.76 2.14
CA GLU A 254 -25.61 -11.63 1.41
C GLU A 254 -25.50 -10.27 0.66
N VAL A 255 -26.58 -9.84 0.01
CA VAL A 255 -26.66 -8.51 -0.63
C VAL A 255 -26.50 -7.40 0.39
N ALA A 256 -27.20 -7.48 1.54
CA ALA A 256 -27.09 -6.50 2.60
C ALA A 256 -25.65 -6.41 3.15
N ALA A 257 -25.04 -7.56 3.44
CA ALA A 257 -23.65 -7.63 3.93
C ALA A 257 -22.63 -7.09 2.90
N ALA A 258 -22.80 -7.42 1.61
CA ALA A 258 -21.93 -6.91 0.54
C ALA A 258 -22.09 -5.39 0.35
N THR A 259 -23.33 -4.88 0.42
CA THR A 259 -23.61 -3.45 0.34
C THR A 259 -22.96 -2.70 1.50
N ALA A 260 -23.15 -3.14 2.74
CA ALA A 260 -22.55 -2.53 3.92
C ALA A 260 -21.02 -2.53 3.85
N ALA A 261 -20.41 -3.62 3.38
CA ALA A 261 -18.95 -3.70 3.21
C ALA A 261 -18.43 -2.72 2.15
N LEU A 262 -19.15 -2.56 1.04
CA LEU A 262 -18.82 -1.60 -0.02
C LEU A 262 -18.91 -0.16 0.48
N GLU A 263 -20.00 0.18 1.18
CA GLU A 263 -20.20 1.51 1.77
C GLU A 263 -19.13 1.85 2.80
N ALA A 264 -18.75 0.90 3.65
CA ALA A 264 -17.69 1.08 4.63
C ALA A 264 -16.32 1.36 3.96
N GLU A 265 -15.98 0.63 2.87
CA GLU A 265 -14.75 0.87 2.12
C GLU A 265 -14.77 2.23 1.41
N GLN A 266 -15.90 2.63 0.85
CA GLN A 266 -16.07 3.95 0.25
C GLN A 266 -15.96 5.07 1.29
N ALA A 267 -16.56 4.89 2.48
CA ALA A 267 -16.49 5.87 3.57
C ALA A 267 -15.04 6.02 4.06
N LYS A 268 -14.30 4.92 4.20
CA LYS A 268 -12.88 4.94 4.55
C LYS A 268 -12.05 5.73 3.53
N ARG A 269 -12.29 5.51 2.23
CA ARG A 269 -11.58 6.23 1.17
C ARG A 269 -11.90 7.73 1.16
N ARG A 270 -13.17 8.07 1.38
CA ARG A 270 -13.56 9.49 1.55
C ARG A 270 -12.84 10.12 2.74
N ALA A 271 -12.80 9.44 3.88
CA ALA A 271 -12.10 9.94 5.06
C ALA A 271 -10.59 10.17 4.81
N TRP A 272 -9.93 9.27 4.08
CA TRP A 272 -8.53 9.45 3.68
C TRP A 272 -8.33 10.64 2.73
N HIS A 273 -9.25 10.80 1.77
CA HIS A 273 -9.24 11.95 0.86
C HIS A 273 -9.38 13.26 1.64
N ASP A 274 -10.37 13.35 2.52
CA ASP A 274 -10.65 14.55 3.32
C ASP A 274 -9.49 14.88 4.27
N GLU A 275 -8.87 13.85 4.85
CA GLU A 275 -7.67 14.04 5.67
C GLU A 275 -6.51 14.59 4.84
N ASN A 276 -6.30 14.05 3.63
CA ASN A 276 -5.26 14.54 2.73
C ASN A 276 -5.51 16.00 2.30
N VAL A 277 -6.76 16.37 2.01
CA VAL A 277 -7.16 17.75 1.72
C VAL A 277 -6.85 18.66 2.90
N ARG A 278 -7.22 18.23 4.14
CA ARG A 278 -6.92 19.00 5.35
C ARG A 278 -5.41 19.16 5.58
N ARG A 279 -4.61 18.12 5.37
CA ARG A 279 -3.13 18.17 5.51
C ARG A 279 -2.47 19.13 4.52
N ARG A 280 -3.05 19.28 3.34
CA ARG A 280 -2.55 20.17 2.27
C ARG A 280 -3.05 21.59 2.38
N HIS A 281 -4.05 21.84 3.22
CA HIS A 281 -4.63 23.17 3.36
C HIS A 281 -3.63 24.15 4.00
N ASN A 282 -3.51 25.33 3.40
CA ASN A 282 -2.70 26.41 3.96
C ASN A 282 -3.45 27.12 5.09
N TYR A 283 -3.14 26.75 6.32
CA TYR A 283 -3.75 27.35 7.52
C TYR A 283 -3.14 28.68 7.95
N ILE A 284 -2.07 29.19 7.29
CA ILE A 284 -1.40 30.41 7.72
C ILE A 284 -2.32 31.61 7.72
N PRO A 285 -3.11 31.89 6.67
CA PRO A 285 -4.00 33.05 6.66
C PRO A 285 -5.00 32.99 7.82
N PHE A 286 -5.48 31.79 8.15
CA PHE A 286 -6.38 31.55 9.29
C PHE A 286 -5.63 31.83 10.60
N LEU A 287 -4.48 31.24 10.83
CA LEU A 287 -3.68 31.42 12.05
C LEU A 287 -3.26 32.87 12.25
N PHE A 288 -2.84 33.55 11.19
CA PHE A 288 -2.47 34.95 11.25
C PHE A 288 -3.65 35.81 11.69
N ASN A 289 -4.81 35.68 11.03
CA ASN A 289 -6.01 36.44 11.38
C ASN A 289 -6.54 36.09 12.78
N PHE A 290 -6.45 34.84 13.18
CA PHE A 290 -6.82 34.40 14.51
C PHE A 290 -5.93 35.04 15.60
N LEU A 291 -4.61 34.98 15.45
CA LEU A 291 -3.66 35.61 16.37
C LEU A 291 -3.82 37.15 16.41
N LYS A 292 -4.03 37.77 15.26
CA LYS A 292 -4.31 39.22 15.15
C LYS A 292 -5.57 39.55 15.96
N THR A 293 -6.66 38.84 15.76
CA THR A 293 -7.92 39.05 16.49
C THR A 293 -7.76 38.88 18.00
N LEU A 294 -7.01 37.85 18.45
CA LEU A 294 -6.69 37.64 19.84
C LEU A 294 -5.84 38.78 20.45
N ALA A 295 -4.89 39.30 19.65
CA ALA A 295 -4.08 40.44 20.09
C ALA A 295 -4.92 41.73 20.23
N GLU A 296 -5.77 42.01 19.23
CA GLU A 296 -6.70 43.15 19.28
C GLU A 296 -7.65 43.09 20.50
N LYS A 297 -8.11 41.88 20.84
CA LYS A 297 -8.95 41.61 22.02
C LYS A 297 -8.15 41.54 23.32
N LYS A 298 -6.83 41.73 23.31
CA LYS A 298 -5.90 41.60 24.45
C LYS A 298 -5.91 40.22 25.13
N GLN A 299 -6.33 39.20 24.42
CA GLN A 299 -6.41 37.80 24.93
C GLN A 299 -5.17 36.98 24.60
N LEU A 300 -4.33 37.43 23.67
CA LEU A 300 -3.18 36.64 23.20
C LEU A 300 -2.11 36.49 24.29
N LYS A 301 -1.77 37.56 25.01
CA LYS A 301 -0.71 37.53 26.03
C LYS A 301 -0.98 36.54 27.18
N PRO A 302 -2.18 36.51 27.80
CA PRO A 302 -2.49 35.53 28.85
C PRO A 302 -2.43 34.08 28.33
N LEU A 303 -2.82 33.83 27.06
CA LEU A 303 -2.76 32.48 26.48
C LEU A 303 -1.31 32.01 26.27
N ILE A 304 -0.42 32.90 25.84
CA ILE A 304 1.02 32.59 25.69
C ILE A 304 1.66 32.31 27.07
N GLU A 305 1.34 33.12 28.10
CA GLU A 305 1.86 32.91 29.45
C GLU A 305 1.42 31.52 29.98
N ARG A 306 0.16 31.18 29.85
CA ARG A 306 -0.37 29.88 30.25
C ARG A 306 0.24 28.71 29.46
N ALA A 307 0.47 28.87 28.17
CA ALA A 307 1.12 27.84 27.34
C ALA A 307 2.59 27.60 27.78
N ARG A 308 3.31 28.65 28.17
CA ARG A 308 4.68 28.53 28.71
C ARG A 308 4.70 27.81 30.05
N GLU A 309 3.76 28.12 30.95
CA GLU A 309 3.62 27.42 32.23
C GLU A 309 3.39 25.92 32.05
N LEU A 310 2.53 25.54 31.08
CA LEU A 310 2.26 24.13 30.76
C LEU A 310 3.48 23.40 30.16
N GLN A 311 4.36 24.09 29.45
CA GLN A 311 5.60 23.50 28.90
C GLN A 311 6.71 23.37 29.98
N GLN A 312 6.63 24.09 31.06
CA GLN A 312 7.61 24.05 32.16
C GLN A 312 7.18 23.13 33.29
N ALA A 313 5.97 22.59 33.24
CA ALA A 313 5.52 21.56 34.18
C ALA A 313 6.23 20.24 33.87
N PRO A 314 6.84 19.56 34.87
CA PRO A 314 7.67 18.38 34.71
C PRO A 314 6.88 17.15 34.17
#